data_5b948cbfc15038eb0c0c7e5246a28ae3
#
_entry.id   5b948cbfc15038eb0c0c7e5246a28ae3
#
_cell.length_a   1.000
_cell.length_b   1.000
_cell.length_c   1.000
_cell.angle_alpha   90.00
_cell.angle_beta   90.00
_cell.angle_gamma   90.00
#
_symmetry.space_group_name_H-M   'P 1'
#
loop_
_entity.id
_entity.type
_entity.pdbx_description
1 polymer ?
#
loop_
_entity_poly.entity_id
_entity_poly.type
_entity_poly.pdbx_seq_one_letter_code
_entity_poly.pdbx_strand_id
1 'polypeptide(L)'
;MHVLILGGTTEARRLAGLLHGTPGLRVTSSLAGRVATPRLPVGEVRIGGFGGAGGLAEWLREHGVQLLIDATHPFARTIGFHAAEAAAIAHVPLLALRRPGWVPDETAGGSADGGTAGASSGGLWHLADSLEEAAGLLPALGRRVFLTTGRMGLGAFAGCDGLWFLVRSVDPPEGPRPARMEVLLDRGPFTLEGERELLARHRPDVLVTKDSGGAATAPKLTAAREAGMPVVVVRRPPVPAGVPVVPDPEGAARWVLAHLAG
;
A
#
# COMPACT_ATOMS: atom_id res chain seq x y z
N MET A 1 21.96 -12.24 15.74
CA MET A 1 20.76 -12.59 14.94
C MET A 1 20.66 -11.69 13.73
N HIS A 2 20.29 -12.19 12.53
CA HIS A 2 20.12 -11.40 11.31
C HIS A 2 18.65 -11.36 10.89
N VAL A 3 18.11 -10.14 10.72
CA VAL A 3 16.73 -9.88 10.30
C VAL A 3 16.72 -9.22 8.93
N LEU A 4 15.93 -9.77 8.00
CA LEU A 4 15.63 -9.13 6.71
C LEU A 4 14.26 -8.47 6.78
N ILE A 5 14.19 -7.16 6.47
CA ILE A 5 12.95 -6.41 6.33
C ILE A 5 12.70 -6.15 4.84
N LEU A 6 11.66 -6.75 4.27
CA LEU A 6 11.15 -6.36 2.96
C LEU A 6 10.40 -5.04 3.12
N GLY A 7 10.89 -3.96 2.51
CA GLY A 7 10.52 -2.61 2.86
C GLY A 7 9.91 -1.79 1.72
N GLY A 8 10.08 -0.47 1.83
CA GLY A 8 9.54 0.53 0.91
C GLY A 8 8.40 1.36 1.49
N THR A 9 7.96 1.08 2.72
CA THR A 9 6.91 1.81 3.44
C THR A 9 7.48 2.68 4.56
N THR A 10 6.67 3.54 5.13
CA THR A 10 7.03 4.32 6.33
C THR A 10 7.19 3.41 7.54
N GLU A 11 6.33 2.40 7.66
CA GLU A 11 6.35 1.40 8.71
C GLU A 11 7.65 0.58 8.70
N ALA A 12 8.10 0.16 7.51
CA ALA A 12 9.37 -0.55 7.36
C ALA A 12 10.57 0.31 7.82
N ARG A 13 10.58 1.60 7.45
CA ARG A 13 11.65 2.53 7.90
C ARG A 13 11.62 2.76 9.39
N ARG A 14 10.43 2.90 9.99
CA ARG A 14 10.27 3.04 11.43
C ARG A 14 10.73 1.79 12.17
N LEU A 15 10.36 0.61 11.67
CA LEU A 15 10.82 -0.67 12.23
C LEU A 15 12.35 -0.79 12.18
N ALA A 16 12.97 -0.47 11.04
CA ALA A 16 14.43 -0.45 10.92
C ALA A 16 15.06 0.50 11.95
N GLY A 17 14.45 1.68 12.18
CA GLY A 17 14.89 2.63 13.20
C GLY A 17 14.77 2.09 14.63
N LEU A 18 13.67 1.40 14.95
CA LEU A 18 13.46 0.80 16.28
C LEU A 18 14.45 -0.33 16.59
N LEU A 19 14.89 -1.06 15.57
CA LEU A 19 15.81 -2.19 15.72
C LEU A 19 17.29 -1.78 15.58
N HIS A 20 17.56 -0.57 15.05
CA HIS A 20 18.91 -0.09 14.81
C HIS A 20 19.69 0.09 16.11
N GLY A 21 20.93 -0.39 16.13
CA GLY A 21 21.81 -0.29 17.31
C GLY A 21 21.53 -1.30 18.42
N THR A 22 20.55 -2.21 18.26
CA THR A 22 20.31 -3.30 19.21
C THR A 22 21.49 -4.26 19.25
N PRO A 23 22.16 -4.48 20.39
CA PRO A 23 23.29 -5.40 20.48
C PRO A 23 22.93 -6.83 20.04
N GLY A 24 23.79 -7.46 19.26
CA GLY A 24 23.57 -8.82 18.74
C GLY A 24 22.57 -8.92 17.57
N LEU A 25 22.01 -7.78 17.10
CA LEU A 25 21.06 -7.74 16.01
C LEU A 25 21.66 -7.06 14.78
N ARG A 26 21.66 -7.77 13.65
CA ARG A 26 21.95 -7.23 12.32
C ARG A 26 20.63 -7.07 11.58
N VAL A 27 20.39 -5.90 11.01
CA VAL A 27 19.16 -5.59 10.26
C VAL A 27 19.52 -5.16 8.85
N THR A 28 18.98 -5.88 7.86
CA THR A 28 19.09 -5.51 6.45
C THR A 28 17.70 -5.15 5.92
N SER A 29 17.55 -3.96 5.34
CA SER A 29 16.32 -3.53 4.67
C SER A 29 16.42 -3.76 3.16
N SER A 30 15.46 -4.43 2.57
CA SER A 30 15.40 -4.70 1.13
C SER A 30 14.36 -3.81 0.45
N LEU A 31 14.80 -3.06 -0.56
CA LEU A 31 13.97 -2.21 -1.41
C LEU A 31 13.93 -2.76 -2.84
N ALA A 32 12.77 -2.77 -3.47
CA ALA A 32 12.58 -3.33 -4.81
C ALA A 32 13.24 -2.52 -5.95
N GLY A 33 13.74 -1.30 -5.67
CA GLY A 33 14.33 -0.42 -6.70
C GLY A 33 13.32 0.19 -7.68
N ARG A 34 12.02 0.18 -7.32
CA ARG A 34 10.96 0.71 -8.21
C ARG A 34 10.84 2.23 -8.23
N VAL A 35 11.44 2.92 -7.27
CA VAL A 35 11.40 4.37 -7.13
C VAL A 35 12.80 4.90 -7.40
N ALA A 36 12.91 5.90 -8.28
CA ALA A 36 14.21 6.46 -8.70
C ALA A 36 15.02 7.01 -7.52
N THR A 37 14.36 7.70 -6.59
CA THR A 37 15.01 8.26 -5.38
C THR A 37 14.26 7.78 -4.14
N PRO A 38 14.58 6.59 -3.58
CA PRO A 38 13.92 6.07 -2.41
C PRO A 38 14.37 6.82 -1.14
N ARG A 39 13.44 6.95 -0.17
CA ARG A 39 13.81 7.33 1.20
C ARG A 39 14.40 6.10 1.88
N LEU A 40 15.71 6.11 2.10
CA LEU A 40 16.41 4.97 2.68
C LEU A 40 16.10 4.84 4.18
N PRO A 41 15.96 3.60 4.71
CA PRO A 41 15.97 3.32 6.14
C PRO A 41 17.40 3.48 6.70
N VAL A 42 17.52 3.54 8.01
CA VAL A 42 18.81 3.44 8.70
C VAL A 42 19.36 2.00 8.64
N GLY A 43 20.67 1.84 8.73
CA GLY A 43 21.34 0.53 8.72
C GLY A 43 21.65 0.02 7.32
N GLU A 44 21.78 -1.29 7.20
CA GLU A 44 22.12 -1.94 5.92
C GLU A 44 20.92 -1.91 4.96
N VAL A 45 21.19 -1.54 3.69
CA VAL A 45 20.17 -1.48 2.65
C VAL A 45 20.64 -2.26 1.42
N ARG A 46 19.78 -3.14 0.91
CA ARG A 46 19.93 -3.70 -0.44
C ARG A 46 18.84 -3.16 -1.36
N ILE A 47 19.15 -3.00 -2.63
CA ILE A 47 18.19 -2.55 -3.65
C ILE A 47 18.18 -3.59 -4.78
N GLY A 48 16.98 -3.98 -5.21
CA GLY A 48 16.77 -4.93 -6.31
C GLY A 48 15.83 -6.07 -5.94
N GLY A 49 15.40 -6.82 -6.95
CA GLY A 49 14.59 -8.03 -6.77
C GLY A 49 15.43 -9.22 -6.31
N PHE A 50 14.74 -10.32 -5.99
CA PHE A 50 15.38 -11.58 -5.61
C PHE A 50 15.29 -12.66 -6.70
N GLY A 51 14.58 -12.39 -7.81
CA GLY A 51 14.35 -13.41 -8.83
C GLY A 51 13.25 -14.42 -8.46
N GLY A 52 12.29 -14.02 -7.60
CA GLY A 52 11.17 -14.87 -7.15
C GLY A 52 11.39 -15.47 -5.77
N ALA A 53 10.55 -16.46 -5.41
CA ALA A 53 10.60 -17.09 -4.10
C ALA A 53 11.88 -17.94 -3.91
N GLY A 54 12.30 -18.66 -4.95
CA GLY A 54 13.55 -19.44 -4.93
C GLY A 54 14.77 -18.59 -4.66
N GLY A 55 14.95 -17.48 -5.42
CA GLY A 55 16.07 -16.58 -5.21
C GLY A 55 16.02 -15.86 -3.87
N LEU A 56 14.84 -15.57 -3.32
CA LEU A 56 14.71 -15.05 -1.96
C LEU A 56 15.14 -16.12 -0.94
N ALA A 57 14.71 -17.38 -1.09
CA ALA A 57 15.10 -18.46 -0.19
C ALA A 57 16.62 -18.72 -0.19
N GLU A 58 17.25 -18.66 -1.37
CA GLU A 58 18.70 -18.77 -1.52
C GLU A 58 19.40 -17.62 -0.79
N TRP A 59 18.95 -16.38 -1.02
CA TRP A 59 19.50 -15.20 -0.35
C TRP A 59 19.39 -15.29 1.19
N LEU A 60 18.25 -15.77 1.71
CA LEU A 60 18.04 -15.95 3.15
C LEU A 60 19.11 -16.91 3.74
N ARG A 61 19.39 -18.03 3.06
CA ARG A 61 20.38 -19.02 3.50
C ARG A 61 21.81 -18.49 3.41
N GLU A 62 22.19 -17.92 2.26
CA GLU A 62 23.53 -17.40 2.01
C GLU A 62 23.94 -16.30 3.00
N HIS A 63 22.97 -15.48 3.42
CA HIS A 63 23.22 -14.38 4.34
C HIS A 63 22.92 -14.71 5.80
N GLY A 64 22.55 -15.96 6.10
CA GLY A 64 22.26 -16.42 7.46
C GLY A 64 21.11 -15.66 8.11
N VAL A 65 20.08 -15.32 7.33
CA VAL A 65 18.90 -14.64 7.85
C VAL A 65 18.09 -15.57 8.73
N GLN A 66 17.78 -15.13 9.93
CA GLN A 66 17.06 -15.92 10.93
C GLN A 66 15.61 -15.47 11.11
N LEU A 67 15.27 -14.23 10.72
CA LEU A 67 13.89 -13.71 10.74
C LEU A 67 13.62 -12.90 9.46
N LEU A 68 12.45 -13.10 8.88
CA LEU A 68 11.96 -12.36 7.72
C LEU A 68 10.73 -11.54 8.10
N ILE A 69 10.71 -10.25 7.75
CA ILE A 69 9.56 -9.37 7.97
C ILE A 69 9.09 -8.82 6.62
N ASP A 70 7.85 -9.12 6.25
CA ASP A 70 7.19 -8.46 5.13
C ASP A 70 6.51 -7.18 5.61
N ALA A 71 7.21 -6.07 5.47
CA ALA A 71 6.73 -4.71 5.72
C ALA A 71 6.51 -3.93 4.42
N THR A 72 6.22 -4.61 3.32
CA THR A 72 5.95 -4.01 2.02
C THR A 72 4.56 -3.35 1.99
N HIS A 73 4.30 -2.59 0.93
CA HIS A 73 2.98 -1.97 0.73
C HIS A 73 1.89 -3.07 0.66
N PRO A 74 0.70 -2.90 1.29
CA PRO A 74 -0.36 -3.92 1.29
C PRO A 74 -0.74 -4.46 -0.09
N PHE A 75 -0.54 -3.67 -1.14
CA PHE A 75 -0.77 -4.06 -2.54
C PHE A 75 0.44 -4.70 -3.24
N ALA A 76 1.52 -4.94 -2.54
CA ALA A 76 2.68 -5.66 -3.09
C ALA A 76 2.51 -7.18 -2.99
N ARG A 77 1.38 -7.71 -3.52
CA ARG A 77 0.94 -9.11 -3.40
C ARG A 77 2.04 -10.10 -3.78
N THR A 78 2.67 -9.91 -4.92
CA THR A 78 3.66 -10.85 -5.46
C THR A 78 4.81 -11.11 -4.47
N ILE A 79 5.40 -10.04 -3.92
CA ILE A 79 6.52 -10.23 -2.97
C ILE A 79 6.04 -10.81 -1.63
N GLY A 80 4.82 -10.49 -1.17
CA GLY A 80 4.27 -11.08 0.04
C GLY A 80 4.10 -12.61 -0.08
N PHE A 81 3.60 -13.10 -1.23
CA PHE A 81 3.49 -14.54 -1.49
C PHE A 81 4.86 -15.19 -1.69
N HIS A 82 5.79 -14.56 -2.41
CA HIS A 82 7.16 -15.04 -2.53
C HIS A 82 7.87 -15.09 -1.16
N ALA A 83 7.59 -14.14 -0.27
CA ALA A 83 8.15 -14.15 1.09
C ALA A 83 7.66 -15.36 1.90
N ALA A 84 6.36 -15.67 1.83
CA ALA A 84 5.79 -16.83 2.51
C ALA A 84 6.38 -18.15 1.99
N GLU A 85 6.48 -18.31 0.67
CA GLU A 85 7.09 -19.49 0.04
C GLU A 85 8.58 -19.59 0.36
N ALA A 86 9.35 -18.50 0.24
CA ALA A 86 10.78 -18.48 0.54
C ALA A 86 11.07 -18.78 2.02
N ALA A 87 10.26 -18.23 2.92
CA ALA A 87 10.37 -18.48 4.36
C ALA A 87 10.18 -19.97 4.69
N ALA A 88 9.19 -20.61 4.06
CA ALA A 88 8.97 -22.06 4.20
C ALA A 88 10.14 -22.88 3.65
N ILE A 89 10.65 -22.56 2.45
CA ILE A 89 11.79 -23.23 1.81
C ILE A 89 13.08 -23.08 2.65
N ALA A 90 13.31 -21.89 3.23
CA ALA A 90 14.52 -21.59 4.00
C ALA A 90 14.39 -21.94 5.49
N HIS A 91 13.21 -22.36 5.95
CA HIS A 91 12.87 -22.58 7.37
C HIS A 91 13.12 -21.34 8.24
N VAL A 92 12.80 -20.16 7.71
CA VAL A 92 12.94 -18.86 8.40
C VAL A 92 11.55 -18.37 8.86
N PRO A 93 11.35 -18.05 10.15
CA PRO A 93 10.11 -17.45 10.61
C PRO A 93 9.78 -16.16 9.86
N LEU A 94 8.52 -16.02 9.44
CA LEU A 94 8.01 -14.86 8.72
C LEU A 94 6.93 -14.13 9.53
N LEU A 95 7.02 -12.80 9.59
CA LEU A 95 5.99 -11.92 10.13
C LEU A 95 5.56 -10.92 9.06
N ALA A 96 4.25 -10.68 8.95
CA ALA A 96 3.72 -9.60 8.13
C ALA A 96 3.41 -8.36 8.99
N LEU A 97 4.02 -7.23 8.65
CA LEU A 97 3.68 -5.92 9.23
C LEU A 97 2.66 -5.24 8.32
N ARG A 98 1.40 -5.23 8.75
CA ARG A 98 0.27 -4.71 7.98
C ARG A 98 -0.53 -3.70 8.80
N ARG A 99 -0.31 -2.40 8.57
CA ARG A 99 -1.13 -1.35 9.18
C ARG A 99 -2.63 -1.58 8.90
N PRO A 100 -3.56 -1.16 9.79
CA PRO A 100 -5.01 -1.21 9.55
C PRO A 100 -5.40 -0.53 8.24
N GLY A 101 -6.48 -0.99 7.62
CA GLY A 101 -7.11 -0.33 6.48
C GLY A 101 -7.80 0.96 6.89
N TRP A 102 -8.19 1.73 5.89
CA TRP A 102 -9.12 2.82 6.14
C TRP A 102 -10.51 2.28 6.37
N VAL A 103 -11.20 2.85 7.36
CA VAL A 103 -12.59 2.52 7.66
C VAL A 103 -13.44 3.68 7.16
N PRO A 104 -14.57 3.43 6.47
CA PRO A 104 -15.55 4.47 6.22
C PRO A 104 -15.97 5.11 7.55
N ASP A 105 -16.01 6.43 7.61
CA ASP A 105 -16.49 7.14 8.79
C ASP A 105 -18.01 6.93 8.89
N GLU A 106 -18.47 6.09 9.80
CA GLU A 106 -19.89 5.74 9.99
C GLU A 106 -20.72 6.94 10.50
N THR A 107 -20.07 8.06 10.87
CA THR A 107 -20.73 9.22 11.46
C THR A 107 -21.37 10.20 10.47
N ALA A 108 -21.25 9.96 9.16
CA ALA A 108 -21.75 10.87 8.13
C ALA A 108 -22.88 10.25 7.28
N GLY A 109 -23.97 9.75 7.89
CA GLY A 109 -25.18 9.44 7.12
C GLY A 109 -26.03 8.31 7.66
N GLY A 110 -27.13 8.66 8.33
CA GLY A 110 -28.44 8.00 8.32
C GLY A 110 -28.57 6.54 8.71
N SER A 111 -29.28 6.29 9.80
CA SER A 111 -30.10 5.12 10.15
C SER A 111 -29.72 3.75 9.59
N ALA A 112 -29.25 2.90 10.45
CA ALA A 112 -29.21 1.46 10.23
C ALA A 112 -30.66 0.94 10.05
N ASP A 113 -30.97 0.45 8.84
CA ASP A 113 -32.05 -0.50 8.65
C ASP A 113 -31.46 -1.78 8.08
N GLY A 114 -31.71 -2.87 8.78
CA GLY A 114 -31.10 -4.17 8.52
C GLY A 114 -31.58 -4.78 7.22
N GLY A 115 -30.65 -5.21 6.39
CA GLY A 115 -30.94 -5.97 5.16
C GLY A 115 -29.69 -6.39 4.41
N THR A 116 -29.41 -7.68 4.43
CA THR A 116 -28.65 -8.51 3.47
C THR A 116 -27.35 -7.99 2.86
N ALA A 117 -26.28 -8.79 2.98
CA ALA A 117 -24.98 -8.64 2.42
C ALA A 117 -25.01 -8.19 0.94
N GLY A 118 -24.41 -6.99 0.65
CA GLY A 118 -24.16 -6.60 -0.74
C GLY A 118 -24.55 -5.18 -1.10
N ALA A 119 -24.53 -4.17 -0.19
CA ALA A 119 -24.76 -2.79 -0.63
C ALA A 119 -24.31 -1.77 0.42
N SER A 120 -23.50 -0.82 -0.04
CA SER A 120 -23.56 0.61 0.30
C SER A 120 -23.56 0.97 1.79
N SER A 121 -22.42 1.00 2.42
CA SER A 121 -22.18 1.90 3.55
C SER A 121 -22.28 3.34 3.05
N GLY A 122 -23.34 4.05 3.47
CA GLY A 122 -23.52 5.50 3.34
C GLY A 122 -22.94 6.19 2.11
N GLY A 123 -23.61 6.16 1.00
CA GLY A 123 -23.63 7.11 -0.12
C GLY A 123 -22.33 7.46 -0.86
N LEU A 124 -21.18 7.50 -0.24
CA LEU A 124 -19.95 8.05 -0.84
C LEU A 124 -18.80 7.03 -1.03
N TRP A 125 -18.83 5.89 -0.35
CA TRP A 125 -17.79 4.87 -0.49
C TRP A 125 -18.27 3.68 -1.31
N HIS A 126 -17.52 3.40 -2.40
CA HIS A 126 -17.74 2.25 -3.28
C HIS A 126 -16.54 1.32 -3.16
N LEU A 127 -16.76 0.08 -2.75
CA LEU A 127 -15.70 -0.91 -2.62
C LEU A 127 -15.55 -1.68 -3.93
N ALA A 128 -14.32 -1.91 -4.35
CA ALA A 128 -13.97 -2.71 -5.51
C ALA A 128 -12.90 -3.75 -5.15
N ASP A 129 -13.01 -4.97 -5.65
CA ASP A 129 -12.06 -6.04 -5.38
C ASP A 129 -10.83 -5.98 -6.32
N SER A 130 -10.95 -5.22 -7.41
CA SER A 130 -9.85 -5.02 -8.37
C SER A 130 -9.87 -3.60 -8.95
N LEU A 131 -8.79 -3.25 -9.67
CA LEU A 131 -8.73 -2.00 -10.44
C LEU A 131 -9.67 -2.01 -11.64
N GLU A 132 -9.88 -3.17 -12.24
CA GLU A 132 -10.80 -3.39 -13.35
C GLU A 132 -12.26 -3.18 -12.91
N GLU A 133 -12.62 -3.72 -11.74
CA GLU A 133 -13.93 -3.46 -11.15
C GLU A 133 -14.10 -1.98 -10.80
N ALA A 134 -13.09 -1.36 -10.20
CA ALA A 134 -13.10 0.07 -9.94
C ALA A 134 -13.32 0.89 -11.23
N ALA A 135 -12.66 0.53 -12.33
CA ALA A 135 -12.85 1.19 -13.62
C ALA A 135 -14.30 1.05 -14.14
N GLY A 136 -14.93 -0.11 -13.93
CA GLY A 136 -16.31 -0.38 -14.30
C GLY A 136 -17.36 0.46 -13.56
N LEU A 137 -17.05 0.89 -12.32
CA LEU A 137 -17.94 1.74 -11.53
C LEU A 137 -17.94 3.22 -11.98
N LEU A 138 -16.84 3.70 -12.57
CA LEU A 138 -16.62 5.12 -12.81
C LEU A 138 -17.67 5.81 -13.71
N PRO A 139 -18.16 5.20 -14.81
CA PRO A 139 -19.13 5.86 -15.70
C PRO A 139 -20.42 6.29 -15.01
N ALA A 140 -20.80 5.60 -13.91
CA ALA A 140 -21.98 5.93 -13.10
C ALA A 140 -21.70 7.01 -12.04
N LEU A 141 -20.41 7.26 -11.69
CA LEU A 141 -20.01 8.13 -10.59
C LEU A 141 -19.54 9.52 -11.07
N GLY A 142 -19.06 9.63 -12.31
CA GLY A 142 -18.60 10.92 -12.83
C GLY A 142 -17.84 10.82 -14.15
N ARG A 143 -17.28 11.95 -14.58
CA ARG A 143 -16.51 12.06 -15.83
C ARG A 143 -15.05 12.47 -15.60
N ARG A 144 -14.76 13.07 -14.46
CA ARG A 144 -13.43 13.54 -14.07
C ARG A 144 -12.96 12.74 -12.85
N VAL A 145 -11.93 11.93 -13.02
CA VAL A 145 -11.47 10.97 -12.02
C VAL A 145 -10.15 11.43 -11.41
N PHE A 146 -10.08 11.54 -10.09
CA PHE A 146 -8.81 11.66 -9.38
C PHE A 146 -8.28 10.26 -9.04
N LEU A 147 -7.27 9.80 -9.78
CA LEU A 147 -6.71 8.46 -9.67
C LEU A 147 -5.41 8.47 -8.85
N THR A 148 -5.45 7.89 -7.65
CA THR A 148 -4.32 7.85 -6.71
C THR A 148 -3.78 6.44 -6.46
N THR A 149 -3.96 5.55 -7.45
CA THR A 149 -3.53 4.14 -7.37
C THR A 149 -2.05 3.93 -7.69
N GLY A 150 -1.35 5.01 -8.09
CA GLY A 150 0.03 4.97 -8.54
C GLY A 150 0.17 4.47 -9.99
N ARG A 151 1.41 4.52 -10.53
CA ARG A 151 1.69 4.24 -11.94
C ARG A 151 1.40 2.80 -12.40
N MET A 152 1.49 1.82 -11.49
CA MET A 152 1.44 0.39 -11.84
C MET A 152 0.05 -0.14 -12.14
N GLY A 153 -1.01 0.63 -11.96
CA GLY A 153 -2.39 0.16 -12.13
C GLY A 153 -3.16 0.86 -13.25
N LEU A 154 -2.50 1.69 -14.06
CA LEU A 154 -3.19 2.53 -15.06
C LEU A 154 -3.77 1.74 -16.22
N GLY A 155 -3.21 0.56 -16.53
CA GLY A 155 -3.71 -0.30 -17.60
C GLY A 155 -5.17 -0.70 -17.43
N ALA A 156 -5.65 -0.86 -16.19
CA ALA A 156 -7.05 -1.18 -15.90
C ALA A 156 -8.03 -0.08 -16.36
N PHE A 157 -7.54 1.15 -16.51
CA PHE A 157 -8.34 2.32 -16.92
C PHE A 157 -8.10 2.72 -18.38
N ALA A 158 -7.26 1.99 -19.13
CA ALA A 158 -6.88 2.35 -20.50
C ALA A 158 -8.05 2.39 -21.47
N GLY A 159 -9.10 1.58 -21.25
CA GLY A 159 -10.31 1.55 -22.05
C GLY A 159 -11.41 2.53 -21.61
N CYS A 160 -11.15 3.42 -20.64
CA CYS A 160 -12.15 4.38 -20.14
C CYS A 160 -12.16 5.68 -21.00
N ASP A 161 -12.37 5.59 -22.31
CA ASP A 161 -12.21 6.70 -23.26
C ASP A 161 -13.14 7.89 -23.03
N GLY A 162 -14.30 7.68 -22.39
CA GLY A 162 -15.26 8.72 -22.04
C GLY A 162 -14.89 9.55 -20.80
N LEU A 163 -13.83 9.18 -20.09
CA LEU A 163 -13.43 9.81 -18.83
C LEU A 163 -12.13 10.61 -18.98
N TRP A 164 -11.95 11.58 -18.10
CA TRP A 164 -10.70 12.31 -17.93
C TRP A 164 -10.08 11.99 -16.56
N PHE A 165 -8.78 11.80 -16.51
CA PHE A 165 -8.09 11.37 -15.31
C PHE A 165 -7.03 12.39 -14.86
N LEU A 166 -7.08 12.80 -13.59
CA LEU A 166 -5.94 13.35 -12.88
C LEU A 166 -5.22 12.20 -12.19
N VAL A 167 -4.03 11.83 -12.66
CA VAL A 167 -3.27 10.70 -12.15
C VAL A 167 -2.15 11.20 -11.24
N ARG A 168 -2.17 10.85 -9.96
CA ARG A 168 -1.07 11.14 -9.05
C ARG A 168 -0.15 9.93 -8.90
N SER A 169 1.14 10.13 -9.19
CA SER A 169 2.18 9.12 -9.04
C SER A 169 3.51 9.74 -8.63
N VAL A 170 4.42 8.91 -8.07
CA VAL A 170 5.76 9.38 -7.66
C VAL A 170 6.68 9.55 -8.86
N ASP A 171 6.59 8.62 -9.81
CA ASP A 171 7.37 8.63 -11.04
C ASP A 171 6.41 8.62 -12.25
N PRO A 172 6.85 9.06 -13.43
CA PRO A 172 6.06 9.03 -14.65
C PRO A 172 5.49 7.63 -14.93
N PRO A 173 4.21 7.53 -15.34
CA PRO A 173 3.63 6.26 -15.73
C PRO A 173 4.13 5.80 -17.09
N GLU A 174 4.32 4.50 -17.21
CA GLU A 174 4.71 3.80 -18.44
C GLU A 174 3.65 2.74 -18.81
N GLY A 175 3.65 2.31 -20.08
CA GLY A 175 2.72 1.28 -20.56
C GLY A 175 1.29 1.75 -20.80
N PRO A 176 0.31 0.81 -20.84
CA PRO A 176 -1.11 1.12 -21.09
C PRO A 176 -1.67 2.07 -20.03
N ARG A 177 -2.42 3.08 -20.49
CA ARG A 177 -2.95 4.16 -19.64
C ARG A 177 -4.14 4.85 -20.31
N PRO A 178 -4.97 5.60 -19.56
CA PRO A 178 -6.05 6.39 -20.14
C PRO A 178 -5.57 7.38 -21.21
N ALA A 179 -6.31 7.50 -22.30
CA ALA A 179 -5.99 8.43 -23.39
C ALA A 179 -6.10 9.91 -22.96
N ARG A 180 -7.04 10.23 -22.06
CA ARG A 180 -7.32 11.58 -21.58
C ARG A 180 -6.91 11.72 -20.13
N MET A 181 -5.65 12.09 -19.88
CA MET A 181 -5.14 12.23 -18.52
C MET A 181 -4.14 13.39 -18.38
N GLU A 182 -4.07 13.90 -17.17
CA GLU A 182 -3.00 14.76 -16.66
C GLU A 182 -2.25 14.01 -15.56
N VAL A 183 -0.93 14.10 -15.55
CA VAL A 183 -0.09 13.45 -14.55
C VAL A 183 0.45 14.46 -13.57
N LEU A 184 0.15 14.26 -12.30
CA LEU A 184 0.71 15.00 -11.18
C LEU A 184 1.81 14.15 -10.54
N LEU A 185 3.06 14.52 -10.74
CA LEU A 185 4.21 13.88 -10.10
C LEU A 185 4.37 14.45 -8.70
N ASP A 186 4.00 13.67 -7.68
CA ASP A 186 4.01 14.13 -6.31
C ASP A 186 4.19 12.95 -5.32
N ARG A 187 4.81 13.25 -4.18
CA ARG A 187 5.12 12.28 -3.13
C ARG A 187 4.70 12.81 -1.76
N GLY A 188 3.88 12.05 -1.08
CA GLY A 188 3.48 12.35 0.29
C GLY A 188 4.66 12.49 1.29
N PRO A 189 4.41 12.99 2.49
CA PRO A 189 3.07 13.17 3.07
C PRO A 189 2.31 14.33 2.44
N PHE A 190 0.98 14.18 2.32
CA PHE A 190 0.09 15.22 1.82
C PHE A 190 -0.59 15.93 2.99
N THR A 191 -0.91 17.23 2.79
CA THR A 191 -1.67 18.01 3.77
C THR A 191 -3.14 18.10 3.34
N LEU A 192 -4.05 18.27 4.29
CA LEU A 192 -5.46 18.42 4.00
C LEU A 192 -5.72 19.68 3.15
N GLU A 193 -5.02 20.77 3.45
CA GLU A 193 -5.15 22.01 2.68
C GLU A 193 -4.71 21.82 1.22
N GLY A 194 -3.55 21.18 0.99
CA GLY A 194 -3.09 20.88 -0.37
C GLY A 194 -4.05 19.98 -1.14
N GLU A 195 -4.71 19.01 -0.47
CA GLU A 195 -5.74 18.18 -1.10
C GLU A 195 -7.00 19.01 -1.46
N ARG A 196 -7.44 19.90 -0.58
CA ARG A 196 -8.55 20.83 -0.86
C ARG A 196 -8.27 21.72 -2.06
N GLU A 197 -7.08 22.35 -2.12
CA GLU A 197 -6.64 23.16 -3.24
C GLU A 197 -6.60 22.36 -4.55
N LEU A 198 -6.10 21.12 -4.51
CA LEU A 198 -6.05 20.23 -5.65
C LEU A 198 -7.47 19.91 -6.16
N LEU A 199 -8.38 19.55 -5.26
CA LEU A 199 -9.78 19.28 -5.62
C LEU A 199 -10.47 20.52 -6.20
N ALA A 200 -10.26 21.70 -5.61
CA ALA A 200 -10.83 22.95 -6.10
C ALA A 200 -10.31 23.31 -7.51
N ARG A 201 -9.02 23.09 -7.77
CA ARG A 201 -8.37 23.40 -9.06
C ARG A 201 -8.81 22.47 -10.17
N HIS A 202 -8.76 21.14 -9.93
CA HIS A 202 -8.98 20.15 -10.98
C HIS A 202 -10.42 19.65 -11.06
N ARG A 203 -11.24 19.92 -10.04
CA ARG A 203 -12.68 19.59 -9.95
C ARG A 203 -12.99 18.18 -10.40
N PRO A 204 -12.37 17.15 -9.77
CA PRO A 204 -12.75 15.76 -10.03
C PRO A 204 -14.15 15.47 -9.48
N ASP A 205 -14.86 14.56 -10.14
CA ASP A 205 -16.18 14.09 -9.70
C ASP A 205 -16.08 12.88 -8.75
N VAL A 206 -14.98 12.12 -8.87
CA VAL A 206 -14.78 10.89 -8.12
C VAL A 206 -13.29 10.66 -7.81
N LEU A 207 -13.01 10.17 -6.59
CA LEU A 207 -11.68 9.73 -6.17
C LEU A 207 -11.56 8.20 -6.30
N VAL A 208 -10.49 7.71 -6.91
CA VAL A 208 -10.13 6.28 -6.86
C VAL A 208 -8.85 6.10 -6.07
N THR A 209 -8.88 5.23 -5.10
CA THR A 209 -7.73 4.93 -4.24
C THR A 209 -7.63 3.45 -3.90
N LYS A 210 -6.44 2.99 -3.55
CA LYS A 210 -6.20 1.68 -2.94
C LYS A 210 -6.36 1.81 -1.42
N ASP A 211 -6.99 0.83 -0.74
CA ASP A 211 -7.02 0.77 0.72
C ASP A 211 -5.60 0.54 1.27
N SER A 212 -4.80 1.58 1.30
CA SER A 212 -3.42 1.48 1.80
C SER A 212 -3.30 1.67 3.31
N GLY A 213 -4.30 2.26 3.98
CA GLY A 213 -4.29 2.52 5.42
C GLY A 213 -3.24 3.55 5.88
N GLY A 214 -2.51 4.19 4.95
CA GLY A 214 -1.40 5.08 5.28
C GLY A 214 -1.84 6.48 5.71
N ALA A 215 -1.42 6.92 6.90
CA ALA A 215 -1.70 8.26 7.41
C ALA A 215 -1.19 9.37 6.47
N ALA A 216 -0.02 9.18 5.85
CA ALA A 216 0.58 10.14 4.91
C ALA A 216 -0.26 10.40 3.65
N THR A 217 -1.24 9.56 3.36
CA THR A 217 -2.11 9.67 2.17
C THR A 217 -3.60 9.72 2.53
N ALA A 218 -3.96 9.73 3.81
CA ALA A 218 -5.33 9.83 4.30
C ALA A 218 -5.99 11.21 4.03
N PRO A 219 -5.27 12.35 3.99
CA PRO A 219 -5.89 13.67 3.81
C PRO A 219 -6.80 13.79 2.59
N LYS A 220 -6.51 13.07 1.50
CA LYS A 220 -7.37 13.05 0.31
C LYS A 220 -8.78 12.49 0.59
N LEU A 221 -8.90 11.52 1.52
CA LEU A 221 -10.20 10.95 1.90
C LEU A 221 -11.03 11.96 2.69
N THR A 222 -10.37 12.70 3.60
CA THR A 222 -11.01 13.79 4.33
C THR A 222 -11.47 14.90 3.38
N ALA A 223 -10.61 15.34 2.45
CA ALA A 223 -10.95 16.35 1.47
C ALA A 223 -12.10 15.90 0.54
N ALA A 224 -12.10 14.63 0.09
CA ALA A 224 -13.16 14.06 -0.71
C ALA A 224 -14.51 14.05 0.04
N ARG A 225 -14.49 13.65 1.33
CA ARG A 225 -15.68 13.66 2.18
C ARG A 225 -16.24 15.08 2.35
N GLU A 226 -15.39 16.06 2.65
CA GLU A 226 -15.79 17.47 2.79
C GLU A 226 -16.40 18.04 1.51
N ALA A 227 -15.91 17.58 0.36
CA ALA A 227 -16.44 17.97 -0.95
C ALA A 227 -17.70 17.17 -1.38
N GLY A 228 -18.19 16.22 -0.57
CA GLY A 228 -19.29 15.32 -0.95
C GLY A 228 -18.96 14.43 -2.15
N MET A 229 -17.68 14.17 -2.41
CA MET A 229 -17.20 13.45 -3.58
C MET A 229 -17.20 11.93 -3.35
N PRO A 230 -17.76 11.12 -4.25
CA PRO A 230 -17.67 9.67 -4.21
C PRO A 230 -16.22 9.18 -4.20
N VAL A 231 -15.96 8.11 -3.43
CA VAL A 231 -14.65 7.47 -3.33
C VAL A 231 -14.77 5.99 -3.69
N VAL A 232 -14.07 5.56 -4.74
CA VAL A 232 -13.90 4.15 -5.06
C VAL A 232 -12.63 3.65 -4.36
N VAL A 233 -12.79 2.70 -3.46
CA VAL A 233 -11.71 2.13 -2.67
C VAL A 233 -11.46 0.69 -3.10
N VAL A 234 -10.29 0.46 -3.70
CA VAL A 234 -9.86 -0.89 -4.06
C VAL A 234 -9.39 -1.62 -2.81
N ARG A 235 -10.00 -2.77 -2.52
CA ARG A 235 -9.64 -3.61 -1.37
C ARG A 235 -8.23 -4.15 -1.49
N ARG A 236 -7.55 -4.25 -0.35
CA ARG A 236 -6.21 -4.84 -0.31
C ARG A 236 -6.27 -6.35 -0.51
N PRO A 237 -5.29 -6.95 -1.19
CA PRO A 237 -5.18 -8.39 -1.28
C PRO A 237 -4.95 -9.01 0.11
N PRO A 238 -5.39 -10.27 0.32
CA PRO A 238 -5.16 -10.97 1.58
C PRO A 238 -3.67 -11.21 1.83
N VAL A 239 -3.32 -11.34 3.11
CA VAL A 239 -2.01 -11.87 3.52
C VAL A 239 -1.98 -13.38 3.24
N PRO A 240 -0.83 -13.97 2.87
CA PRO A 240 -0.71 -15.42 2.71
C PRO A 240 -1.18 -16.17 3.97
N ALA A 241 -1.88 -17.28 3.76
CA ALA A 241 -2.41 -18.09 4.85
C ALA A 241 -1.30 -18.56 5.82
N GLY A 242 -1.57 -18.56 7.11
CA GLY A 242 -0.64 -19.01 8.15
C GLY A 242 0.46 -18.01 8.52
N VAL A 243 0.57 -16.87 7.83
CA VAL A 243 1.54 -15.84 8.20
C VAL A 243 0.98 -14.97 9.33
N PRO A 244 1.66 -14.89 10.49
CA PRO A 244 1.24 -14.00 11.57
C PRO A 244 1.34 -12.55 11.15
N VAL A 245 0.41 -11.73 11.68
CA VAL A 245 0.27 -10.32 11.30
C VAL A 245 0.34 -9.43 12.53
N VAL A 246 1.07 -8.33 12.43
CA VAL A 246 1.05 -7.24 13.42
C VAL A 246 0.70 -5.92 12.74
N PRO A 247 -0.04 -5.02 13.44
CA PRO A 247 -0.53 -3.79 12.82
C PRO A 247 0.48 -2.64 12.77
N ASP A 248 1.51 -2.69 13.59
CA ASP A 248 2.43 -1.56 13.80
C ASP A 248 3.90 -1.99 13.94
N PRO A 249 4.85 -1.07 13.71
CA PRO A 249 6.28 -1.33 13.82
C PRO A 249 6.72 -1.75 15.22
N GLU A 250 6.06 -1.28 16.27
CA GLU A 250 6.34 -1.61 17.65
C GLU A 250 6.02 -3.09 17.95
N GLY A 251 4.89 -3.59 17.44
CA GLY A 251 4.54 -5.03 17.50
C GLY A 251 5.55 -5.89 16.77
N ALA A 252 6.00 -5.45 15.60
CA ALA A 252 7.03 -6.15 14.83
C ALA A 252 8.39 -6.14 15.58
N ALA A 253 8.76 -5.01 16.18
CA ALA A 253 9.99 -4.91 16.99
C ALA A 253 9.94 -5.84 18.21
N ARG A 254 8.82 -5.88 18.95
CA ARG A 254 8.64 -6.80 20.08
C ARG A 254 8.79 -8.27 19.64
N TRP A 255 8.20 -8.62 18.49
CA TRP A 255 8.31 -9.97 17.94
C TRP A 255 9.78 -10.34 17.64
N VAL A 256 10.56 -9.44 17.03
CA VAL A 256 12.00 -9.65 16.76
C VAL A 256 12.78 -9.80 18.06
N LEU A 257 12.57 -8.91 19.04
CA LEU A 257 13.30 -8.92 20.30
C LEU A 257 13.00 -10.16 21.14
N ALA A 258 11.78 -10.70 21.07
CA ALA A 258 11.44 -11.97 21.72
C ALA A 258 12.24 -13.16 21.16
N HIS A 259 12.56 -13.17 19.86
CA HIS A 259 13.42 -14.18 19.23
C HIS A 259 14.92 -13.96 19.49
N LEU A 260 15.31 -12.77 19.89
CA LEU A 260 16.71 -12.48 20.25
C LEU A 260 17.04 -12.96 21.67
N ALA A 261 16.04 -13.00 22.55
CA ALA A 261 16.19 -13.36 23.96
C ALA A 261 16.08 -14.88 24.24
N GLY A 262 15.57 -15.67 23.30
CA GLY A 262 15.44 -17.12 23.38
C GLY A 262 16.53 -17.83 22.62
#